data_cccf63333c17a798b10bc82642330cf8
#
_entry.id   cccf63333c17a798b10bc82642330cf8
#
_cell.length_a   1.000
_cell.length_b   1.000
_cell.length_c   1.000
_cell.angle_alpha   90.00
_cell.angle_beta   90.00
_cell.angle_gamma   90.00
#
_symmetry.space_group_name_H-M   'P 1'
#
loop_
_entity.id
_entity.type
_entity.pdbx_description
1 polymer ?
#
loop_
_entity_poly.entity_id
_entity_poly.type
_entity_poly.pdbx_seq_one_letter_code
_entity_poly.pdbx_strand_id
1 'polypeptide(L)'
;MAGDSKDGEQPAERRTRRGRATGRRRKPRTGRQRALRIGAWALAGAVALGGTTLGFVYFKLNGNISGVDINAALGTDRPKDSSNGSMDILVLGSDSRSGPNARYGSDGGGARSDTAMIVHINEDHSRASVVSIPRDTIVRRPSCVKGGAQADVRGDDTAEGQVVPAQRAMFNSAYEVGGPACAVKTVESISGVRMDHYVEVDFSGFKKLINTLGGVEITTRKAIQDKDSQLDLSAGTHTLNGEQALGLVRTRHGVGDGSDLGRIQLQQAFIKALLDQVNSVGLFSSPKKLYDLADTATSTITTDSELDSVGKLADLAKTMKAVKSDDIQMTTLPVRYDPADPNRVIPVERNTALVWKALKADKPVPAEANKDTAGDQTDIDGVVR
;
A
#
# COMPACT_ATOMS: atom_id res chain seq x y z
N MET A 1 -53.26 18.11 -97.96
CA MET A 1 -52.74 17.18 -99.02
C MET A 1 -52.17 16.04 -98.27
N ALA A 2 -52.90 14.97 -98.36
CA ALA A 2 -52.62 13.72 -98.98
C ALA A 2 -51.49 12.96 -98.30
N GLY A 3 -51.62 11.82 -97.84
CA GLY A 3 -52.23 10.54 -98.01
C GLY A 3 -51.32 9.55 -97.40
N ASP A 4 -51.63 8.63 -96.82
CA ASP A 4 -52.32 7.38 -97.06
C ASP A 4 -51.42 6.14 -96.77
N SER A 5 -52.10 5.14 -96.26
CA SER A 5 -51.85 3.72 -96.31
C SER A 5 -50.83 3.03 -95.38
N LYS A 6 -51.38 2.34 -94.40
CA LYS A 6 -51.60 0.87 -94.33
C LYS A 6 -50.37 -0.03 -94.38
N ASP A 7 -50.19 -0.84 -93.46
CA ASP A 7 -50.39 -2.27 -93.26
C ASP A 7 -49.52 -2.67 -92.03
N GLY A 8 -49.96 -3.32 -91.07
CA GLY A 8 -50.57 -4.61 -90.92
C GLY A 8 -49.47 -5.66 -90.68
N GLU A 9 -49.00 -5.85 -89.46
CA GLU A 9 -48.33 -7.11 -89.11
C GLU A 9 -48.40 -7.39 -87.60
N GLN A 10 -48.83 -8.55 -87.20
CA GLN A 10 -49.09 -9.04 -85.88
C GLN A 10 -47.77 -9.32 -85.14
N PRO A 11 -47.65 -9.01 -83.82
CA PRO A 11 -46.46 -9.36 -83.06
C PRO A 11 -46.55 -10.83 -82.55
N ALA A 12 -45.49 -11.55 -82.80
CA ALA A 12 -45.22 -12.87 -82.24
C ALA A 12 -45.18 -12.90 -80.74
N GLU A 13 -45.92 -13.79 -80.11
CA GLU A 13 -45.88 -14.13 -78.71
C GLU A 13 -44.48 -14.54 -78.27
N ARG A 14 -43.80 -13.66 -77.51
CA ARG A 14 -42.61 -14.00 -76.74
C ARG A 14 -43.04 -14.72 -75.49
N ARG A 15 -43.00 -16.07 -75.48
CA ARG A 15 -43.08 -16.88 -74.26
C ARG A 15 -41.90 -16.55 -73.37
N THR A 16 -42.15 -15.77 -72.36
CA THR A 16 -41.17 -15.57 -71.20
C THR A 16 -41.14 -16.89 -70.44
N ARG A 17 -40.05 -17.63 -70.61
CA ARG A 17 -39.68 -18.72 -69.69
C ARG A 17 -39.40 -18.08 -68.28
N ARG A 18 -40.40 -18.20 -67.39
CA ARG A 18 -40.21 -18.00 -65.96
C ARG A 18 -39.23 -19.05 -65.49
N GLY A 19 -37.97 -18.59 -65.25
CA GLY A 19 -36.96 -19.40 -64.56
C GLY A 19 -37.46 -19.72 -63.14
N ARG A 20 -37.74 -20.98 -62.92
CA ARG A 20 -38.10 -21.56 -61.64
C ARG A 20 -36.83 -21.45 -60.73
N ALA A 21 -36.77 -20.43 -59.89
CA ALA A 21 -35.76 -20.32 -58.84
C ALA A 21 -35.91 -21.58 -57.96
N THR A 22 -35.02 -22.52 -58.10
CA THR A 22 -34.90 -23.65 -57.20
C THR A 22 -34.38 -23.12 -55.84
N GLY A 23 -35.33 -22.76 -54.98
CA GLY A 23 -35.06 -22.44 -53.59
C GLY A 23 -34.37 -23.65 -52.94
N ARG A 24 -33.08 -23.55 -52.73
CA ARG A 24 -32.31 -24.51 -51.92
C ARG A 24 -33.03 -24.65 -50.57
N ARG A 25 -33.91 -25.64 -50.42
CA ARG A 25 -34.47 -26.00 -49.10
C ARG A 25 -33.31 -26.34 -48.15
N ARG A 26 -32.99 -25.42 -47.26
CA ARG A 26 -32.05 -25.68 -46.17
C ARG A 26 -32.61 -26.82 -45.34
N LYS A 27 -31.91 -27.96 -45.30
CA LYS A 27 -32.26 -29.09 -44.45
C LYS A 27 -32.54 -28.63 -43.04
N PRO A 28 -33.65 -29.07 -42.40
CA PRO A 28 -33.92 -28.71 -40.99
C PRO A 28 -32.78 -29.22 -40.12
N ARG A 29 -32.18 -28.32 -39.36
CA ARG A 29 -31.08 -28.63 -38.46
C ARG A 29 -31.56 -29.58 -37.38
N THR A 30 -30.79 -30.65 -37.12
CA THR A 30 -31.11 -31.63 -36.08
C THR A 30 -31.11 -30.94 -34.71
N GLY A 31 -31.97 -31.37 -33.76
CA GLY A 31 -32.07 -30.81 -32.42
C GLY A 31 -30.71 -30.69 -31.70
N ARG A 32 -29.82 -31.66 -31.97
CA ARG A 32 -28.43 -31.66 -31.44
C ARG A 32 -27.59 -30.47 -31.96
N GLN A 33 -27.74 -30.09 -33.24
CA GLN A 33 -27.04 -28.92 -33.79
C GLN A 33 -27.57 -27.58 -33.26
N ARG A 34 -28.86 -27.52 -32.93
CA ARG A 34 -29.46 -26.35 -32.26
C ARG A 34 -28.96 -26.24 -30.80
N ALA A 35 -28.96 -27.35 -30.05
CA ALA A 35 -28.46 -27.40 -28.69
C ALA A 35 -26.98 -26.99 -28.58
N LEU A 36 -26.12 -27.51 -29.50
CA LEU A 36 -24.70 -27.13 -29.53
C LEU A 36 -24.49 -25.65 -29.83
N ARG A 37 -25.30 -25.03 -30.70
CA ARG A 37 -25.20 -23.59 -30.98
C ARG A 37 -25.69 -22.73 -29.82
N ILE A 38 -26.80 -23.11 -29.17
CA ILE A 38 -27.28 -22.42 -27.97
C ILE A 38 -26.23 -22.51 -26.88
N GLY A 39 -25.61 -23.68 -26.65
CA GLY A 39 -24.52 -23.87 -25.69
C GLY A 39 -23.29 -23.01 -26.05
N ALA A 40 -22.90 -22.95 -27.33
CA ALA A 40 -21.79 -22.10 -27.76
C ALA A 40 -22.06 -20.58 -27.54
N TRP A 41 -23.28 -20.13 -27.86
CA TRP A 41 -23.68 -18.74 -27.62
C TRP A 41 -23.79 -18.40 -26.11
N ALA A 42 -24.32 -19.36 -25.31
CA ALA A 42 -24.35 -19.19 -23.85
C ALA A 42 -22.94 -19.13 -23.25
N LEU A 43 -22.02 -19.98 -23.71
CA LEU A 43 -20.60 -19.93 -23.30
C LEU A 43 -19.95 -18.63 -23.76
N ALA A 44 -20.13 -18.22 -25.00
CA ALA A 44 -19.61 -16.96 -25.52
C ALA A 44 -20.16 -15.74 -24.73
N GLY A 45 -21.45 -15.76 -24.38
CA GLY A 45 -22.09 -14.76 -23.55
C GLY A 45 -21.52 -14.74 -22.12
N ALA A 46 -21.30 -15.89 -21.49
CA ALA A 46 -20.70 -16.01 -20.19
C ALA A 46 -19.24 -15.52 -20.17
N VAL A 47 -18.44 -15.86 -21.19
CA VAL A 47 -17.07 -15.37 -21.36
C VAL A 47 -17.05 -13.85 -21.60
N ALA A 48 -17.94 -13.31 -22.40
CA ALA A 48 -18.04 -11.88 -22.64
C ALA A 48 -18.44 -11.12 -21.38
N LEU A 49 -19.45 -11.58 -20.62
CA LEU A 49 -19.87 -10.99 -19.37
C LEU A 49 -18.78 -11.10 -18.29
N GLY A 50 -18.13 -12.26 -18.17
CA GLY A 50 -17.02 -12.46 -17.25
C GLY A 50 -15.82 -11.55 -17.59
N GLY A 51 -15.46 -11.47 -18.87
CA GLY A 51 -14.37 -10.62 -19.36
C GLY A 51 -14.65 -9.13 -19.15
N THR A 52 -15.87 -8.66 -19.44
CA THR A 52 -16.24 -7.25 -19.20
C THR A 52 -16.26 -6.91 -17.71
N THR A 53 -16.77 -7.81 -16.86
CA THR A 53 -16.77 -7.60 -15.40
C THR A 53 -15.36 -7.52 -14.82
N LEU A 54 -14.49 -8.47 -15.20
CA LEU A 54 -13.08 -8.47 -14.78
C LEU A 54 -12.35 -7.23 -15.30
N GLY A 55 -12.58 -6.84 -16.54
CA GLY A 55 -12.03 -5.61 -17.12
C GLY A 55 -12.48 -4.37 -16.34
N PHE A 56 -13.77 -4.25 -16.04
CA PHE A 56 -14.29 -3.14 -15.24
C PHE A 56 -13.66 -3.08 -13.84
N VAL A 57 -13.58 -4.21 -13.14
CA VAL A 57 -12.93 -4.31 -11.83
C VAL A 57 -11.47 -3.87 -11.91
N TYR A 58 -10.72 -4.39 -12.89
CA TYR A 58 -9.32 -4.01 -13.10
C TYR A 58 -9.15 -2.51 -13.33
N PHE A 59 -9.94 -1.91 -14.23
CA PHE A 59 -9.85 -0.48 -14.52
C PHE A 59 -10.26 0.38 -13.33
N LYS A 60 -11.30 -0.02 -12.57
CA LYS A 60 -11.71 0.68 -11.36
C LYS A 60 -10.61 0.67 -10.30
N LEU A 61 -10.08 -0.51 -9.97
CA LEU A 61 -9.04 -0.65 -8.96
C LEU A 61 -7.75 0.07 -9.37
N ASN A 62 -7.38 -0.01 -10.64
CA ASN A 62 -6.20 0.67 -11.16
C ASN A 62 -6.35 2.20 -11.14
N GLY A 63 -7.56 2.72 -11.37
CA GLY A 63 -7.85 4.15 -11.29
C GLY A 63 -7.91 4.72 -9.86
N ASN A 64 -7.95 3.86 -8.83
CA ASN A 64 -7.91 4.28 -7.44
C ASN A 64 -6.48 4.57 -6.94
N ILE A 65 -5.46 3.95 -7.54
CA ILE A 65 -4.09 3.99 -7.04
C ILE A 65 -3.46 5.35 -7.36
N SER A 66 -2.92 5.98 -6.33
CA SER A 66 -2.13 7.22 -6.46
C SER A 66 -0.65 6.86 -6.39
N GLY A 67 0.04 6.86 -7.54
CA GLY A 67 1.48 6.67 -7.62
C GLY A 67 2.20 8.03 -7.62
N VAL A 68 3.23 8.14 -6.79
CA VAL A 68 4.11 9.32 -6.75
C VAL A 68 5.46 8.94 -7.35
N ASP A 69 5.93 9.66 -8.35
CA ASP A 69 7.27 9.42 -8.91
C ASP A 69 8.35 9.97 -7.99
N ILE A 70 8.69 9.17 -6.97
CA ILE A 70 9.78 9.50 -6.06
C ILE A 70 11.15 9.33 -6.70
N ASN A 71 11.31 8.49 -7.73
CA ASN A 71 12.58 8.21 -8.36
C ASN A 71 13.12 9.47 -9.08
N ALA A 72 12.26 10.22 -9.76
CA ALA A 72 12.64 11.50 -10.36
C ALA A 72 13.14 12.50 -9.30
N ALA A 73 12.51 12.55 -8.12
CA ALA A 73 12.89 13.45 -7.02
C ALA A 73 14.15 13.00 -6.27
N LEU A 74 14.46 11.69 -6.24
CA LEU A 74 15.64 11.13 -5.56
C LEU A 74 16.93 11.33 -6.35
N GLY A 75 16.83 11.39 -7.69
CA GLY A 75 17.98 11.51 -8.57
C GLY A 75 18.81 10.23 -8.65
N THR A 76 20.06 10.36 -9.16
CA THR A 76 20.93 9.21 -9.42
C THR A 76 21.93 8.90 -8.29
N ASP A 77 22.07 9.81 -7.31
CA ASP A 77 22.98 9.63 -6.17
C ASP A 77 22.27 8.87 -5.04
N ARG A 78 22.04 7.58 -5.28
CA ARG A 78 21.40 6.65 -4.36
C ARG A 78 22.33 5.49 -4.03
N PRO A 79 22.13 4.79 -2.89
CA PRO A 79 22.82 3.55 -2.63
C PRO A 79 22.65 2.54 -3.79
N LYS A 80 23.64 1.68 -3.97
CA LYS A 80 23.55 0.64 -4.97
C LYS A 80 22.43 -0.32 -4.61
N ASP A 81 21.67 -0.72 -5.61
CA ASP A 81 20.69 -1.77 -5.51
C ASP A 81 21.36 -3.09 -5.11
N SER A 82 20.75 -3.81 -4.17
CA SER A 82 21.14 -5.17 -3.81
C SER A 82 20.59 -6.14 -4.85
N SER A 83 21.22 -6.31 -5.99
CA SER A 83 20.75 -7.15 -7.11
C SER A 83 20.54 -8.64 -6.78
N ASN A 84 20.33 -8.99 -5.52
CA ASN A 84 20.15 -10.36 -5.01
C ASN A 84 18.69 -10.83 -4.96
N GLY A 85 17.70 -9.94 -5.26
CA GLY A 85 16.27 -10.28 -5.20
C GLY A 85 15.59 -9.97 -3.86
N SER A 86 16.34 -9.51 -2.84
CA SER A 86 15.75 -8.92 -1.64
C SER A 86 15.03 -7.61 -1.97
N MET A 87 14.08 -7.19 -1.15
CA MET A 87 13.27 -5.99 -1.38
C MET A 87 13.21 -5.15 -0.11
N ASP A 88 13.50 -3.87 -0.24
CA ASP A 88 13.43 -2.88 0.84
C ASP A 88 12.32 -1.88 0.61
N ILE A 89 11.32 -1.86 1.50
CA ILE A 89 10.13 -1.01 1.41
C ILE A 89 10.11 -0.03 2.57
N LEU A 90 10.04 1.27 2.29
CA LEU A 90 9.77 2.26 3.32
C LEU A 90 8.26 2.42 3.50
N VAL A 91 7.74 2.06 4.67
CA VAL A 91 6.35 2.24 5.06
C VAL A 91 6.23 3.46 5.95
N LEU A 92 5.39 4.41 5.56
CA LEU A 92 5.12 5.64 6.28
C LEU A 92 3.67 5.70 6.75
N GLY A 93 3.46 6.05 8.02
CA GLY A 93 2.16 6.43 8.56
C GLY A 93 2.06 7.95 8.59
N SER A 94 1.19 8.52 7.78
CA SER A 94 1.00 9.97 7.69
C SER A 94 -0.12 10.44 8.61
N ASP A 95 0.17 11.48 9.40
CA ASP A 95 -0.81 12.19 10.22
C ASP A 95 -1.48 13.34 9.45
N SER A 96 -1.45 13.31 8.12
CA SER A 96 -2.12 14.33 7.30
C SER A 96 -3.56 14.55 7.79
N ARG A 97 -3.86 15.78 8.20
CA ARG A 97 -5.16 16.17 8.71
C ARG A 97 -6.01 16.83 7.63
N SER A 98 -5.65 16.66 6.36
CA SER A 98 -6.44 17.12 5.23
C SER A 98 -7.68 16.26 5.01
N GLY A 99 -8.72 16.83 4.42
CA GLY A 99 -9.96 16.10 4.09
C GLY A 99 -10.64 15.45 5.31
N PRO A 100 -10.99 14.16 5.27
CA PRO A 100 -11.69 13.46 6.36
C PRO A 100 -10.94 13.40 7.68
N ASN A 101 -9.62 13.63 7.67
CA ASN A 101 -8.76 13.60 8.86
C ASN A 101 -8.75 14.94 9.62
N ALA A 102 -9.38 16.02 9.12
CA ALA A 102 -9.44 17.33 9.76
C ALA A 102 -10.01 17.30 11.20
N ARG A 103 -10.80 16.29 11.54
CA ARG A 103 -11.34 16.07 12.90
C ARG A 103 -10.28 15.77 13.96
N TYR A 104 -9.07 15.36 13.56
CA TYR A 104 -7.96 15.10 14.50
C TYR A 104 -7.12 16.34 14.79
N GLY A 105 -7.54 17.50 14.31
CA GLY A 105 -6.91 18.81 14.51
C GLY A 105 -6.53 19.48 13.20
N SER A 106 -5.96 20.69 13.27
CA SER A 106 -5.44 21.42 12.10
C SER A 106 -4.01 21.00 11.79
N ASP A 107 -3.63 20.96 10.52
CA ASP A 107 -2.28 20.58 10.05
C ASP A 107 -1.20 21.58 10.45
N GLY A 108 -1.51 22.71 11.08
CA GLY A 108 -0.50 23.67 11.54
C GLY A 108 0.57 24.06 10.50
N GLY A 109 0.37 23.66 9.23
CA GLY A 109 1.25 23.96 8.11
C GLY A 109 2.07 22.80 7.55
N GLY A 110 1.83 21.51 7.91
CA GLY A 110 2.53 20.38 7.29
C GLY A 110 2.10 19.01 7.78
N ALA A 111 1.95 18.06 6.87
CA ALA A 111 1.79 16.65 7.22
C ALA A 111 3.13 16.11 7.78
N ARG A 112 3.07 15.25 8.81
CA ARG A 112 4.24 14.58 9.39
C ARG A 112 4.08 13.08 9.28
N SER A 113 5.20 12.41 9.16
CA SER A 113 5.21 10.96 9.33
C SER A 113 5.40 10.63 10.81
N ASP A 114 4.34 10.16 11.45
CA ASP A 114 4.39 9.73 12.85
C ASP A 114 4.93 8.31 13.02
N THR A 115 4.95 7.54 11.93
CA THR A 115 5.46 6.17 11.89
C THR A 115 6.30 6.00 10.63
N ALA A 116 7.51 5.46 10.80
CA ALA A 116 8.38 5.09 9.69
C ALA A 116 9.01 3.73 9.98
N MET A 117 8.87 2.82 9.02
CA MET A 117 9.39 1.46 9.12
C MET A 117 10.04 1.05 7.80
N ILE A 118 11.21 0.43 7.89
CA ILE A 118 11.81 -0.25 6.76
C ILE A 118 11.37 -1.72 6.87
N VAL A 119 10.74 -2.23 5.83
CA VAL A 119 10.39 -3.64 5.68
C VAL A 119 11.37 -4.25 4.68
N HIS A 120 12.31 -5.04 5.17
CA HIS A 120 13.25 -5.80 4.36
C HIS A 120 12.72 -7.22 4.19
N ILE A 121 12.44 -7.61 2.95
CA ILE A 121 12.02 -8.96 2.57
C ILE A 121 13.24 -9.64 1.97
N ASN A 122 13.64 -10.78 2.52
CA ASN A 122 14.85 -11.48 2.08
C ASN A 122 14.71 -12.08 0.67
N GLU A 123 15.83 -12.46 0.06
CA GLU A 123 15.95 -12.97 -1.32
C GLU A 123 14.98 -14.12 -1.62
N ASP A 124 14.85 -15.09 -0.71
CA ASP A 124 13.98 -16.25 -0.89
C ASP A 124 12.52 -16.00 -0.45
N HIS A 125 12.19 -14.78 -0.03
CA HIS A 125 10.87 -14.33 0.43
C HIS A 125 10.28 -15.18 1.57
N SER A 126 11.13 -15.81 2.39
CA SER A 126 10.70 -16.65 3.50
C SER A 126 10.64 -15.91 4.83
N ARG A 127 11.33 -14.76 4.94
CA ARG A 127 11.46 -13.96 6.15
C ARG A 127 11.37 -12.47 5.84
N ALA A 128 11.02 -11.70 6.85
CA ALA A 128 11.13 -10.25 6.77
C ALA A 128 11.75 -9.67 8.05
N SER A 129 12.47 -8.56 7.92
CA SER A 129 12.95 -7.77 9.04
C SER A 129 12.30 -6.39 8.97
N VAL A 130 11.61 -5.99 10.03
CA VAL A 130 10.96 -4.68 10.13
C VAL A 130 11.77 -3.83 11.11
N VAL A 131 12.31 -2.72 10.61
CA VAL A 131 13.08 -1.75 11.43
C VAL A 131 12.26 -0.49 11.58
N SER A 132 11.73 -0.26 12.78
CA SER A 132 10.99 0.96 13.12
C SER A 132 11.96 2.10 13.46
N ILE A 133 11.80 3.25 12.82
CA ILE A 133 12.60 4.45 13.06
C ILE A 133 11.80 5.40 13.95
N PRO A 134 12.25 5.68 15.21
CA PRO A 134 11.54 6.63 16.06
C PRO A 134 11.53 8.01 15.38
N ARG A 135 10.37 8.63 15.32
CA ARG A 135 10.16 9.90 14.60
C ARG A 135 11.00 11.06 15.12
N ASP A 136 11.32 11.01 16.43
CA ASP A 136 12.10 12.04 17.12
C ASP A 136 13.62 11.77 17.08
N THR A 137 14.07 10.78 16.26
CA THR A 137 15.48 10.47 16.07
C THR A 137 16.19 11.62 15.38
N ILE A 138 17.23 12.14 16.01
CA ILE A 138 18.09 13.17 15.40
C ILE A 138 19.01 12.51 14.39
N VAL A 139 18.81 12.84 13.13
CA VAL A 139 19.57 12.34 11.98
C VAL A 139 20.13 13.51 11.16
N ARG A 140 21.07 13.21 10.27
CA ARG A 140 21.50 14.16 9.24
C ARG A 140 20.54 14.04 8.05
N ARG A 141 19.52 14.91 8.01
CA ARG A 141 18.64 15.03 6.83
C ARG A 141 19.47 15.59 5.66
N PRO A 142 19.49 14.93 4.49
CA PRO A 142 20.15 15.46 3.31
C PRO A 142 19.45 16.73 2.79
N SER A 143 20.01 17.37 1.78
CA SER A 143 19.31 18.45 1.07
C SER A 143 18.08 17.87 0.35
N CYS A 144 16.94 18.55 0.50
CA CYS A 144 15.68 18.15 -0.09
C CYS A 144 15.03 19.34 -0.80
N VAL A 145 14.20 19.05 -1.80
CA VAL A 145 13.36 20.05 -2.46
C VAL A 145 12.08 20.22 -1.63
N LYS A 146 11.71 21.45 -1.33
CA LYS A 146 10.51 21.78 -0.56
C LYS A 146 9.27 21.35 -1.34
N GLY A 147 8.34 20.68 -0.68
CA GLY A 147 7.12 20.14 -1.31
C GLY A 147 7.37 18.82 -2.08
N GLY A 148 8.58 18.56 -2.55
CA GLY A 148 8.96 17.31 -3.23
C GLY A 148 7.99 16.85 -4.31
N ALA A 149 7.89 15.55 -4.53
CA ALA A 149 6.99 14.94 -5.52
C ALA A 149 5.47 15.10 -5.21
N GLN A 150 5.10 15.63 -4.05
CA GLN A 150 3.71 15.94 -3.69
C GLN A 150 3.27 17.38 -4.01
N ALA A 151 4.18 18.26 -4.37
CA ALA A 151 3.85 19.64 -4.72
C ALA A 151 2.87 19.69 -5.92
N ASP A 152 3.11 18.86 -6.92
CA ASP A 152 2.24 18.75 -8.12
C ASP A 152 0.80 18.34 -7.81
N VAL A 153 0.57 17.60 -6.71
CA VAL A 153 -0.75 17.07 -6.34
C VAL A 153 -1.58 18.12 -5.58
N ARG A 154 -0.95 19.10 -4.94
CA ARG A 154 -1.61 20.08 -4.07
C ARG A 154 -1.87 21.46 -4.70
N GLY A 155 -1.29 21.74 -5.89
CA GLY A 155 -1.54 22.97 -6.63
C GLY A 155 -1.09 24.26 -5.92
N ASP A 156 -0.12 24.18 -4.99
CA ASP A 156 0.47 25.34 -4.33
C ASP A 156 1.79 25.73 -5.00
N ASP A 157 1.70 26.56 -6.03
CA ASP A 157 2.80 27.00 -6.88
C ASP A 157 3.82 27.93 -6.20
N THR A 158 3.64 28.29 -4.93
CA THR A 158 4.37 29.40 -4.31
C THR A 158 5.70 29.03 -3.66
N ALA A 159 6.02 27.72 -3.52
CA ALA A 159 7.24 27.25 -2.84
C ALA A 159 8.00 26.15 -3.59
N GLU A 160 7.61 25.84 -4.84
CA GLU A 160 8.18 24.76 -5.64
C GLU A 160 9.63 25.02 -6.02
N GLY A 161 10.46 23.98 -5.87
CA GLY A 161 11.84 24.00 -6.31
C GLY A 161 12.85 24.59 -5.31
N GLN A 162 12.42 25.12 -4.15
CA GLN A 162 13.36 25.61 -3.15
C GLN A 162 14.11 24.44 -2.49
N VAL A 163 15.43 24.41 -2.68
CA VAL A 163 16.30 23.44 -2.00
C VAL A 163 16.50 23.85 -0.55
N VAL A 164 16.06 22.98 0.38
CA VAL A 164 16.33 23.10 1.80
C VAL A 164 17.65 22.39 2.11
N PRO A 165 18.68 23.08 2.65
CA PRO A 165 20.00 22.49 2.86
C PRO A 165 19.98 21.30 3.81
N ALA A 166 21.02 20.44 3.71
CA ALA A 166 21.25 19.35 4.65
C ALA A 166 21.50 19.91 6.06
N GLN A 167 20.86 19.31 7.07
CA GLN A 167 21.01 19.69 8.47
C GLN A 167 20.73 18.53 9.42
N ARG A 168 21.19 18.64 10.66
CA ARG A 168 20.73 17.76 11.73
C ARG A 168 19.32 18.16 12.15
N ALA A 169 18.40 17.20 12.08
CA ALA A 169 16.99 17.41 12.39
C ALA A 169 16.34 16.11 12.85
N MET A 170 15.15 16.18 13.39
CA MET A 170 14.33 14.98 13.65
C MET A 170 13.99 14.28 12.34
N PHE A 171 13.92 12.97 12.36
CA PHE A 171 13.58 12.15 11.18
C PHE A 171 12.24 12.58 10.56
N ASN A 172 11.21 12.80 11.38
CA ASN A 172 9.87 13.20 10.89
C ASN A 172 9.87 14.53 10.11
N SER A 173 10.83 15.42 10.38
CA SER A 173 10.96 16.68 9.65
C SER A 173 11.36 16.50 8.18
N ALA A 174 11.90 15.34 7.81
CA ALA A 174 12.19 15.05 6.40
C ALA A 174 10.91 15.00 5.57
N TYR A 175 9.88 14.36 6.10
CA TYR A 175 8.58 14.31 5.44
C TYR A 175 7.92 15.70 5.37
N GLU A 176 8.00 16.49 6.43
CA GLU A 176 7.47 17.88 6.48
C GLU A 176 8.13 18.78 5.43
N VAL A 177 9.43 18.61 5.19
CA VAL A 177 10.21 19.44 4.26
C VAL A 177 9.97 19.06 2.81
N GLY A 178 10.07 17.79 2.47
CA GLY A 178 10.07 17.36 1.07
C GLY A 178 9.25 16.07 0.81
N GLY A 179 8.25 15.81 1.67
CA GLY A 179 7.35 14.68 1.49
C GLY A 179 8.05 13.31 1.51
N PRO A 180 7.43 12.33 0.86
CA PRO A 180 7.97 10.96 0.82
C PRO A 180 9.36 10.87 0.22
N ALA A 181 9.65 11.63 -0.83
CA ALA A 181 10.97 11.61 -1.47
C ALA A 181 12.09 12.01 -0.50
N CYS A 182 11.87 13.06 0.33
CA CYS A 182 12.86 13.46 1.32
C CYS A 182 12.99 12.44 2.46
N ALA A 183 11.90 11.79 2.86
CA ALA A 183 11.93 10.72 3.85
C ALA A 183 12.73 9.51 3.33
N VAL A 184 12.46 9.04 2.10
CA VAL A 184 13.24 7.97 1.44
C VAL A 184 14.72 8.35 1.36
N LYS A 185 15.04 9.55 0.84
CA LYS A 185 16.42 10.04 0.74
C LYS A 185 17.13 10.07 2.10
N THR A 186 16.40 10.42 3.16
CA THR A 186 16.95 10.44 4.52
C THR A 186 17.24 9.03 5.01
N VAL A 187 16.31 8.08 4.80
CA VAL A 187 16.52 6.67 5.15
C VAL A 187 17.70 6.09 4.40
N GLU A 188 17.79 6.29 3.10
CA GLU A 188 18.92 5.83 2.27
C GLU A 188 20.25 6.42 2.73
N SER A 189 20.24 7.70 3.11
CA SER A 189 21.44 8.40 3.60
C SER A 189 21.96 7.85 4.93
N ILE A 190 21.07 7.48 5.86
CA ILE A 190 21.47 6.98 7.19
C ILE A 190 21.73 5.48 7.21
N SER A 191 21.07 4.70 6.34
CA SER A 191 21.20 3.25 6.30
C SER A 191 22.25 2.79 5.28
N GLY A 192 22.41 3.53 4.20
CA GLY A 192 23.13 3.08 3.01
C GLY A 192 22.45 1.87 2.35
N VAL A 193 21.17 1.67 2.59
CA VAL A 193 20.28 0.67 1.95
C VAL A 193 19.40 1.42 0.98
N ARG A 194 19.28 0.94 -0.24
CA ARG A 194 18.38 1.50 -1.25
C ARG A 194 16.95 1.05 -0.94
N MET A 195 16.01 1.98 -0.98
CA MET A 195 14.58 1.66 -0.88
C MET A 195 14.03 1.37 -2.27
N ASP A 196 13.54 0.15 -2.49
CA ASP A 196 12.94 -0.25 -3.76
C ASP A 196 11.56 0.37 -3.90
N HIS A 197 10.80 0.37 -2.81
CA HIS A 197 9.44 0.89 -2.80
C HIS A 197 9.17 1.78 -1.60
N TYR A 198 8.08 2.52 -1.74
CA TYR A 198 7.52 3.35 -0.69
C TYR A 198 6.01 3.11 -0.65
N VAL A 199 5.47 3.02 0.56
CA VAL A 199 4.03 2.88 0.82
C VAL A 199 3.65 3.83 1.95
N GLU A 200 2.63 4.62 1.74
CA GLU A 200 2.07 5.53 2.75
C GLU A 200 0.61 5.20 3.02
N VAL A 201 0.26 5.23 4.31
CA VAL A 201 -1.11 5.04 4.78
C VAL A 201 -1.48 6.19 5.70
N ASP A 202 -2.57 6.90 5.40
CA ASP A 202 -3.12 7.91 6.29
C ASP A 202 -4.11 7.32 7.32
N PHE A 203 -4.54 8.11 8.29
CA PHE A 203 -5.44 7.66 9.35
C PHE A 203 -6.79 7.15 8.82
N SER A 204 -7.35 7.80 7.80
CA SER A 204 -8.60 7.37 7.18
C SER A 204 -8.45 6.04 6.47
N GLY A 205 -7.38 5.88 5.72
CA GLY A 205 -7.02 4.64 5.02
C GLY A 205 -6.80 3.49 5.98
N PHE A 206 -6.00 3.72 7.02
CA PHE A 206 -5.76 2.74 8.07
C PHE A 206 -7.07 2.21 8.67
N LYS A 207 -7.97 3.12 9.09
CA LYS A 207 -9.26 2.72 9.68
C LYS A 207 -10.14 1.92 8.71
N LYS A 208 -10.20 2.34 7.46
CA LYS A 208 -10.97 1.64 6.43
C LYS A 208 -10.42 0.24 6.20
N LEU A 209 -9.10 0.09 6.10
CA LEU A 209 -8.44 -1.21 5.94
C LEU A 209 -8.79 -2.16 7.09
N ILE A 210 -8.66 -1.71 8.34
CA ILE A 210 -8.99 -2.52 9.51
C ILE A 210 -10.47 -2.92 9.52
N ASN A 211 -11.39 -1.99 9.24
CA ASN A 211 -12.82 -2.29 9.19
C ASN A 211 -13.16 -3.27 8.06
N THR A 212 -12.51 -3.17 6.91
CA THR A 212 -12.71 -4.09 5.77
C THR A 212 -12.23 -5.51 6.09
N LEU A 213 -11.18 -5.64 6.91
CA LEU A 213 -10.71 -6.93 7.43
C LEU A 213 -11.64 -7.53 8.50
N GLY A 214 -12.61 -6.76 9.01
CA GLY A 214 -13.52 -7.18 10.09
C GLY A 214 -12.96 -6.92 11.48
N GLY A 215 -11.92 -6.11 11.61
CA GLY A 215 -11.20 -5.81 12.84
C GLY A 215 -9.91 -6.60 13.00
N VAL A 216 -9.17 -6.32 14.06
CA VAL A 216 -7.94 -7.03 14.45
C VAL A 216 -8.08 -7.49 15.89
N GLU A 217 -7.85 -8.77 16.13
CA GLU A 217 -7.86 -9.33 17.47
C GLU A 217 -6.55 -9.03 18.19
N ILE A 218 -6.65 -8.48 19.40
CA ILE A 218 -5.50 -8.22 20.27
C ILE A 218 -5.85 -8.56 21.71
N THR A 219 -4.89 -9.09 22.44
CA THR A 219 -5.05 -9.40 23.87
C THR A 219 -4.24 -8.43 24.70
N THR A 220 -4.90 -7.69 25.59
CA THR A 220 -4.24 -6.80 26.55
C THR A 220 -4.24 -7.45 27.95
N ARG A 221 -3.11 -7.44 28.63
CA ARG A 221 -2.97 -7.99 29.99
C ARG A 221 -3.39 -6.97 31.07
N LYS A 222 -3.34 -5.69 30.71
CA LYS A 222 -3.73 -4.56 31.57
C LYS A 222 -4.68 -3.66 30.80
N ALA A 223 -5.50 -2.90 31.52
CA ALA A 223 -6.31 -1.85 30.91
C ALA A 223 -5.38 -0.78 30.30
N ILE A 224 -5.73 -0.31 29.11
CA ILE A 224 -5.04 0.79 28.41
C ILE A 224 -6.03 1.94 28.31
N GLN A 225 -5.71 3.06 28.94
CA GLN A 225 -6.52 4.28 28.88
C GLN A 225 -5.64 5.44 28.48
N ASP A 226 -5.95 6.03 27.34
CA ASP A 226 -5.24 7.20 26.82
C ASP A 226 -6.24 8.18 26.21
N LYS A 227 -6.38 9.35 26.85
CA LYS A 227 -7.31 10.40 26.40
C LYS A 227 -6.89 11.04 25.10
N ASP A 228 -5.58 11.13 24.84
CA ASP A 228 -5.04 11.79 23.65
C ASP A 228 -5.28 10.93 22.38
N SER A 229 -5.16 9.62 22.51
CA SER A 229 -5.49 8.67 21.45
C SER A 229 -6.97 8.26 21.44
N GLN A 230 -7.75 8.71 22.45
CA GLN A 230 -9.17 8.35 22.64
C GLN A 230 -9.40 6.82 22.78
N LEU A 231 -8.43 6.14 23.39
CA LEU A 231 -8.48 4.70 23.62
C LEU A 231 -8.86 4.39 25.07
N ASP A 232 -9.85 3.52 25.23
CA ASP A 232 -10.24 2.90 26.49
C ASP A 232 -10.48 1.41 26.26
N LEU A 233 -9.52 0.59 26.69
CA LEU A 233 -9.57 -0.87 26.60
C LEU A 233 -9.39 -1.48 27.99
N SER A 234 -10.30 -2.33 28.41
CA SER A 234 -10.10 -3.20 29.57
C SER A 234 -9.04 -4.27 29.28
N ALA A 235 -8.54 -4.91 30.33
CA ALA A 235 -7.76 -6.14 30.15
C ALA A 235 -8.61 -7.24 29.52
N GLY A 236 -8.03 -8.03 28.62
CA GLY A 236 -8.71 -9.13 27.92
C GLY A 236 -8.45 -9.11 26.42
N THR A 237 -9.14 -10.00 25.71
CA THR A 237 -9.08 -10.11 24.24
C THR A 237 -10.19 -9.27 23.62
N HIS A 238 -9.81 -8.45 22.64
CA HIS A 238 -10.68 -7.51 21.94
C HIS A 238 -10.49 -7.61 20.42
N THR A 239 -11.60 -7.55 19.68
CA THR A 239 -11.54 -7.32 18.23
C THR A 239 -11.67 -5.82 17.99
N LEU A 240 -10.55 -5.16 17.69
CA LEU A 240 -10.48 -3.72 17.52
C LEU A 240 -11.02 -3.31 16.13
N ASN A 241 -11.98 -2.41 16.12
CA ASN A 241 -12.36 -1.72 14.88
C ASN A 241 -11.30 -0.67 14.47
N GLY A 242 -11.50 -0.02 13.31
CA GLY A 242 -10.53 0.94 12.78
C GLY A 242 -10.21 2.12 13.71
N GLU A 243 -11.20 2.64 14.47
CA GLU A 243 -10.98 3.74 15.42
C GLU A 243 -10.19 3.26 16.64
N GLN A 244 -10.55 2.12 17.20
CA GLN A 244 -9.85 1.53 18.34
C GLN A 244 -8.42 1.12 17.97
N ALA A 245 -8.24 0.53 16.79
CA ALA A 245 -6.92 0.19 16.26
C ALA A 245 -6.05 1.44 16.06
N LEU A 246 -6.61 2.52 15.48
CA LEU A 246 -5.92 3.80 15.34
C LEU A 246 -5.57 4.38 16.72
N GLY A 247 -6.49 4.32 17.67
CA GLY A 247 -6.25 4.71 19.06
C GLY A 247 -5.05 3.95 19.64
N LEU A 248 -5.02 2.61 19.49
CA LEU A 248 -3.95 1.76 20.03
C LEU A 248 -2.57 2.13 19.45
N VAL A 249 -2.45 2.22 18.14
CA VAL A 249 -1.15 2.53 17.50
C VAL A 249 -0.68 3.97 17.70
N ARG A 250 -1.54 4.83 18.25
CA ARG A 250 -1.22 6.22 18.65
C ARG A 250 -1.01 6.40 20.14
N THR A 251 -1.40 5.41 20.94
CA THR A 251 -1.30 5.46 22.42
C THR A 251 0.15 5.62 22.86
N ARG A 252 0.36 6.51 23.82
CA ARG A 252 1.62 6.77 24.51
C ARG A 252 1.46 6.68 26.02
N HIS A 253 0.35 7.22 26.54
CA HIS A 253 0.08 7.23 27.97
C HIS A 253 -0.51 5.90 28.42
N GLY A 254 -0.10 5.45 29.61
CA GLY A 254 -0.58 4.18 30.16
C GLY A 254 0.10 2.93 29.62
N VAL A 255 1.14 3.08 28.79
CA VAL A 255 1.92 1.96 28.23
C VAL A 255 3.41 2.27 28.34
N GLY A 256 4.21 1.32 28.87
CA GLY A 256 5.64 1.49 29.04
C GLY A 256 5.98 2.71 29.88
N ASP A 257 7.00 3.45 29.46
CA ASP A 257 7.46 4.69 30.09
C ASP A 257 6.77 5.97 29.56
N GLY A 258 5.76 5.82 28.69
CA GLY A 258 5.08 6.95 28.03
C GLY A 258 5.83 7.56 26.85
N SER A 259 6.98 7.00 26.49
CA SER A 259 7.81 7.46 25.38
C SER A 259 7.29 7.02 24.02
N ASP A 260 7.89 7.57 22.97
CA ASP A 260 7.67 7.13 21.59
C ASP A 260 8.08 5.68 21.36
N LEU A 261 9.03 5.17 22.14
CA LEU A 261 9.52 3.78 22.04
C LEU A 261 8.46 2.77 22.49
N GLY A 262 7.73 3.03 23.56
CA GLY A 262 6.59 2.21 23.99
C GLY A 262 5.49 2.16 22.93
N ARG A 263 5.20 3.28 22.27
CA ARG A 263 4.27 3.33 21.14
C ARG A 263 4.73 2.46 19.98
N ILE A 264 6.02 2.48 19.62
CA ILE A 264 6.58 1.65 18.56
C ILE A 264 6.39 0.16 18.87
N GLN A 265 6.59 -0.25 20.10
CA GLN A 265 6.36 -1.64 20.50
C GLN A 265 4.90 -2.04 20.39
N LEU A 266 3.93 -1.16 20.73
CA LEU A 266 2.51 -1.38 20.48
C LEU A 266 2.21 -1.51 18.98
N GLN A 267 2.81 -0.68 18.15
CA GLN A 267 2.68 -0.77 16.70
C GLN A 267 3.20 -2.10 16.17
N GLN A 268 4.35 -2.56 16.66
CA GLN A 268 4.92 -3.87 16.29
C GLN A 268 4.00 -5.02 16.70
N ALA A 269 3.47 -5.01 17.92
CA ALA A 269 2.51 -6.02 18.38
C ALA A 269 1.23 -5.99 17.52
N PHE A 270 0.73 -4.79 17.20
CA PHE A 270 -0.44 -4.64 16.34
C PHE A 270 -0.20 -5.17 14.91
N ILE A 271 0.98 -4.93 14.33
CA ILE A 271 1.33 -5.44 12.99
C ILE A 271 1.34 -6.98 12.98
N LYS A 272 1.88 -7.63 14.03
CA LYS A 272 1.81 -9.08 14.16
C LYS A 272 0.37 -9.58 14.19
N ALA A 273 -0.46 -9.00 15.04
CA ALA A 273 -1.88 -9.33 15.13
C ALA A 273 -2.63 -9.09 13.81
N LEU A 274 -2.30 -8.01 13.09
CA LEU A 274 -2.88 -7.72 11.77
C LEU A 274 -2.51 -8.79 10.74
N LEU A 275 -1.27 -9.24 10.71
CA LEU A 275 -0.82 -10.30 9.80
C LEU A 275 -1.51 -11.64 10.11
N ASP A 276 -1.64 -11.98 11.39
CA ASP A 276 -2.40 -13.17 11.82
C ASP A 276 -3.87 -13.07 11.41
N GLN A 277 -4.48 -11.89 11.54
CA GLN A 277 -5.85 -11.63 11.09
C GLN A 277 -5.99 -11.82 9.58
N VAL A 278 -5.09 -11.23 8.77
CA VAL A 278 -5.09 -11.38 7.31
C VAL A 278 -5.02 -12.85 6.90
N ASN A 279 -4.20 -13.64 7.58
CA ASN A 279 -4.07 -15.07 7.34
C ASN A 279 -5.32 -15.87 7.75
N SER A 280 -5.99 -15.46 8.83
CA SER A 280 -7.15 -16.16 9.43
C SER A 280 -8.45 -15.95 8.66
N VAL A 281 -8.71 -14.75 8.11
CA VAL A 281 -10.00 -14.39 7.48
C VAL A 281 -10.29 -15.10 6.16
N GLY A 282 -9.39 -15.94 5.67
CA GLY A 282 -9.60 -16.71 4.43
C GLY A 282 -9.89 -15.80 3.22
N LEU A 283 -9.18 -14.71 3.07
CA LEU A 283 -9.37 -13.71 1.99
C LEU A 283 -9.45 -14.36 0.61
N PHE A 284 -8.60 -15.34 0.37
CA PHE A 284 -8.53 -16.02 -0.93
C PHE A 284 -9.69 -17.00 -1.19
N SER A 285 -10.47 -17.34 -0.17
CA SER A 285 -11.66 -18.19 -0.31
C SER A 285 -12.94 -17.43 -0.65
N SER A 286 -12.92 -16.08 -0.53
CA SER A 286 -14.08 -15.23 -0.82
C SER A 286 -13.74 -14.14 -1.83
N PRO A 287 -14.16 -14.27 -3.11
CA PRO A 287 -13.92 -13.25 -4.13
C PRO A 287 -14.41 -11.85 -3.73
N LYS A 288 -15.53 -11.78 -2.98
CA LYS A 288 -16.06 -10.52 -2.50
C LYS A 288 -15.14 -9.86 -1.47
N LYS A 289 -14.67 -10.62 -0.45
CA LYS A 289 -13.75 -10.07 0.57
C LYS A 289 -12.44 -9.60 -0.07
N LEU A 290 -11.92 -10.39 -1.01
CA LEU A 290 -10.71 -10.03 -1.76
C LEU A 290 -10.90 -8.73 -2.55
N TYR A 291 -12.04 -8.59 -3.24
CA TYR A 291 -12.37 -7.37 -3.95
C TYR A 291 -12.51 -6.17 -3.02
N ASP A 292 -13.28 -6.31 -1.92
CA ASP A 292 -13.51 -5.23 -0.95
C ASP A 292 -12.18 -4.76 -0.32
N LEU A 293 -11.28 -5.69 0.00
CA LEU A 293 -9.94 -5.35 0.51
C LEU A 293 -9.09 -4.67 -0.56
N ALA A 294 -9.10 -5.17 -1.80
CA ALA A 294 -8.35 -4.58 -2.91
C ALA A 294 -8.85 -3.16 -3.22
N ASP A 295 -10.18 -2.95 -3.27
CA ASP A 295 -10.77 -1.63 -3.51
C ASP A 295 -10.41 -0.65 -2.37
N THR A 296 -10.46 -1.12 -1.12
CA THR A 296 -10.07 -0.32 0.04
C THR A 296 -8.57 0.00 -0.01
N ALA A 297 -7.71 -0.99 -0.20
CA ALA A 297 -6.27 -0.78 -0.23
C ALA A 297 -5.87 0.19 -1.35
N THR A 298 -6.32 -0.06 -2.59
CA THR A 298 -5.98 0.78 -3.74
C THR A 298 -6.49 2.22 -3.62
N SER A 299 -7.55 2.46 -2.86
CA SER A 299 -8.13 3.80 -2.66
C SER A 299 -7.60 4.55 -1.43
N THR A 300 -6.77 3.89 -0.59
CA THR A 300 -6.36 4.45 0.70
C THR A 300 -4.86 4.46 0.94
N ILE A 301 -4.09 3.79 0.09
CA ILE A 301 -2.63 3.83 0.13
C ILE A 301 -2.11 4.73 -0.98
N THR A 302 -1.00 5.40 -0.69
CA THR A 302 -0.18 6.08 -1.71
C THR A 302 1.12 5.32 -1.84
N THR A 303 1.57 5.08 -3.07
CA THR A 303 2.77 4.29 -3.36
C THR A 303 3.72 5.05 -4.28
N ASP A 304 4.89 4.47 -4.54
CA ASP A 304 5.71 4.92 -5.67
C ASP A 304 5.10 4.53 -7.02
N SER A 305 5.62 5.10 -8.09
CA SER A 305 5.17 4.84 -9.46
C SER A 305 5.44 3.40 -9.93
N GLU A 306 6.30 2.66 -9.24
CA GLU A 306 6.56 1.25 -9.55
C GLU A 306 5.51 0.32 -8.94
N LEU A 307 4.73 0.77 -7.95
CA LEU A 307 3.58 0.06 -7.38
C LEU A 307 2.22 0.66 -7.78
N ASP A 308 2.17 1.48 -8.82
CA ASP A 308 0.99 2.24 -9.26
C ASP A 308 -0.10 1.43 -9.97
N SER A 309 -0.01 0.11 -9.96
CA SER A 309 -1.01 -0.76 -10.60
C SER A 309 -1.41 -1.95 -9.75
N VAL A 310 -2.65 -2.40 -9.94
CA VAL A 310 -3.20 -3.60 -9.27
C VAL A 310 -2.33 -4.83 -9.53
N GLY A 311 -1.78 -4.97 -10.73
CA GLY A 311 -0.89 -6.09 -11.08
C GLY A 311 0.36 -6.09 -10.21
N LYS A 312 1.05 -4.96 -10.11
CA LYS A 312 2.27 -4.80 -9.30
C LYS A 312 2.01 -5.01 -7.81
N LEU A 313 0.89 -4.46 -7.28
CA LEU A 313 0.48 -4.69 -5.89
C LEU A 313 0.14 -6.17 -5.62
N ALA A 314 -0.49 -6.85 -6.58
CA ALA A 314 -0.77 -8.28 -6.47
C ALA A 314 0.51 -9.12 -6.50
N ASP A 315 1.51 -8.73 -7.27
CA ASP A 315 2.81 -9.40 -7.30
C ASP A 315 3.57 -9.19 -5.97
N LEU A 316 3.55 -7.98 -5.42
CA LEU A 316 4.07 -7.72 -4.07
C LEU A 316 3.36 -8.57 -3.01
N ALA A 317 2.02 -8.65 -3.06
CA ALA A 317 1.25 -9.47 -2.13
C ALA A 317 1.57 -10.97 -2.27
N LYS A 318 1.85 -11.48 -3.47
CA LYS A 318 2.30 -12.85 -3.69
C LYS A 318 3.69 -13.09 -3.08
N THR A 319 4.61 -12.15 -3.25
CA THR A 319 5.94 -12.17 -2.64
C THR A 319 5.83 -12.28 -1.12
N MET A 320 4.98 -11.46 -0.52
CA MET A 320 4.79 -11.46 0.94
C MET A 320 4.01 -12.68 1.48
N LYS A 321 3.26 -13.39 0.64
CA LYS A 321 2.42 -14.52 1.09
C LYS A 321 3.21 -15.66 1.74
N ALA A 322 4.46 -15.83 1.40
CA ALA A 322 5.33 -16.86 1.96
C ALA A 322 5.81 -16.51 3.39
N VAL A 323 5.85 -15.22 3.72
CA VAL A 323 6.31 -14.71 5.03
C VAL A 323 5.19 -14.90 6.06
N LYS A 324 5.44 -15.68 7.09
CA LYS A 324 4.51 -15.85 8.23
C LYS A 324 4.82 -14.84 9.31
N SER A 325 3.86 -14.56 10.19
CA SER A 325 4.04 -13.64 11.32
C SER A 325 5.23 -14.01 12.21
N ASP A 326 5.49 -15.31 12.43
CA ASP A 326 6.61 -15.81 13.22
C ASP A 326 7.97 -15.65 12.51
N ASP A 327 7.97 -15.52 11.18
CA ASP A 327 9.17 -15.33 10.37
C ASP A 327 9.51 -13.82 10.20
N ILE A 328 8.77 -12.94 10.89
CA ILE A 328 9.00 -11.49 10.88
C ILE A 328 9.75 -11.07 12.13
N GLN A 329 10.96 -10.58 11.94
CA GLN A 329 11.73 -9.96 12.99
C GLN A 329 11.41 -8.48 13.11
N MET A 330 10.90 -8.05 14.26
CA MET A 330 10.63 -6.66 14.59
C MET A 330 11.78 -6.07 15.40
N THR A 331 12.28 -4.92 14.98
CA THR A 331 13.39 -4.22 15.63
C THR A 331 13.11 -2.73 15.65
N THR A 332 13.33 -2.08 16.78
CA THR A 332 13.40 -0.62 16.83
C THR A 332 14.82 -0.18 16.51
N LEU A 333 15.00 0.86 15.71
CA LEU A 333 16.32 1.42 15.44
C LEU A 333 17.04 1.68 16.76
N PRO A 334 18.26 1.13 16.96
CA PRO A 334 18.99 1.29 18.21
C PRO A 334 19.30 2.75 18.52
N VAL A 335 18.63 3.30 19.51
CA VAL A 335 18.77 4.71 19.93
C VAL A 335 19.00 4.83 21.42
N ARG A 336 19.50 5.97 21.85
CA ARG A 336 19.54 6.43 23.24
C ARG A 336 18.97 7.83 23.33
N TYR A 337 18.51 8.23 24.51
CA TYR A 337 18.07 9.59 24.74
C TYR A 337 19.22 10.59 24.51
N ASP A 338 18.87 11.72 23.86
CA ASP A 338 19.86 12.79 23.64
C ASP A 338 20.15 13.51 24.99
N PRO A 339 21.41 13.54 25.45
CA PRO A 339 21.74 14.26 26.68
C PRO A 339 21.43 15.75 26.64
N ALA A 340 21.32 16.33 25.44
CA ALA A 340 21.03 17.78 25.30
C ALA A 340 19.50 18.05 25.28
N ASP A 341 18.68 17.09 24.90
CA ASP A 341 17.22 17.19 24.88
C ASP A 341 16.59 15.81 25.16
N PRO A 342 16.12 15.54 26.37
CA PRO A 342 15.52 14.23 26.71
C PRO A 342 14.29 13.84 25.91
N ASN A 343 13.66 14.80 25.19
CA ASN A 343 12.54 14.50 24.30
C ASN A 343 13.00 14.03 22.91
N ARG A 344 14.29 13.87 22.70
CA ARG A 344 14.90 13.41 21.45
C ARG A 344 15.72 12.16 21.70
N VAL A 345 15.91 11.43 20.62
CA VAL A 345 16.78 10.27 20.63
C VAL A 345 17.84 10.38 19.54
N ILE A 346 19.00 9.81 19.80
CA ILE A 346 20.12 9.76 18.86
C ILE A 346 20.52 8.31 18.61
N PRO A 347 20.93 7.96 17.38
CA PRO A 347 21.37 6.60 17.06
C PRO A 347 22.57 6.17 17.93
N VAL A 348 22.56 4.92 18.41
CA VAL A 348 23.73 4.27 18.98
C VAL A 348 24.55 3.70 17.82
N GLU A 349 25.56 4.43 17.38
CA GLU A 349 26.26 4.18 16.11
C GLU A 349 26.69 2.72 15.90
N ARG A 350 27.33 2.11 16.94
CA ARG A 350 27.77 0.72 16.88
C ARG A 350 26.60 -0.25 16.62
N ASN A 351 25.54 -0.09 17.38
CA ASN A 351 24.36 -0.96 17.32
C ASN A 351 23.58 -0.75 16.01
N THR A 352 23.41 0.50 15.61
CA THR A 352 22.77 0.87 14.35
C THR A 352 23.52 0.33 13.14
N ALA A 353 24.86 0.35 13.18
CA ALA A 353 25.71 -0.22 12.13
C ALA A 353 25.50 -1.75 11.99
N LEU A 354 25.20 -2.47 13.09
CA LEU A 354 24.84 -3.89 13.02
C LEU A 354 23.53 -4.11 12.28
N VAL A 355 22.52 -3.26 12.53
CA VAL A 355 21.23 -3.30 11.82
C VAL A 355 21.45 -3.11 10.31
N TRP A 356 22.10 -2.02 9.92
CA TRP A 356 22.32 -1.73 8.50
C TRP A 356 23.18 -2.76 7.79
N LYS A 357 24.17 -3.33 8.49
CA LYS A 357 25.00 -4.41 7.95
C LYS A 357 24.17 -5.68 7.75
N ALA A 358 23.23 -6.00 8.65
CA ALA A 358 22.37 -7.16 8.53
C ALA A 358 21.44 -7.03 7.31
N LEU A 359 20.75 -5.89 7.14
CA LEU A 359 19.87 -5.64 5.96
C LEU A 359 20.67 -5.75 4.68
N LYS A 360 21.81 -5.04 4.55
CA LYS A 360 22.67 -5.10 3.35
C LYS A 360 23.21 -6.49 3.03
N ALA A 361 23.32 -7.36 4.02
CA ALA A 361 23.81 -8.72 3.85
C ALA A 361 22.69 -9.76 3.74
N ASP A 362 21.43 -9.31 3.67
CA ASP A 362 20.22 -10.16 3.67
C ASP A 362 20.19 -11.16 4.83
N LYS A 363 20.51 -10.68 6.05
CA LYS A 363 20.60 -11.48 7.27
C LYS A 363 19.67 -10.93 8.35
N PRO A 364 19.21 -11.79 9.26
CA PRO A 364 18.50 -11.34 10.46
C PRO A 364 19.34 -10.35 11.25
N VAL A 365 18.66 -9.35 11.83
CA VAL A 365 19.31 -8.38 12.73
C VAL A 365 19.79 -9.12 13.98
N PRO A 366 21.09 -9.04 14.34
CA PRO A 366 21.59 -9.75 15.50
C PRO A 366 21.04 -9.16 16.81
N ALA A 367 20.76 -10.01 17.80
CA ALA A 367 20.21 -9.59 19.09
C ALA A 367 21.08 -8.53 19.82
N GLU A 368 22.39 -8.56 19.59
CA GLU A 368 23.32 -7.58 20.14
C GLU A 368 23.03 -6.15 19.69
N ALA A 369 22.34 -5.98 18.54
CA ALA A 369 21.97 -4.65 18.06
C ALA A 369 21.02 -3.91 19.02
N ASN A 370 20.21 -4.63 19.79
CA ASN A 370 19.24 -4.04 20.71
C ASN A 370 19.77 -3.84 22.14
N LYS A 371 20.93 -4.43 22.48
CA LYS A 371 21.48 -4.34 23.84
C LYS A 371 21.89 -2.91 24.23
N ASP A 372 21.61 -2.53 25.46
CA ASP A 372 21.96 -1.25 26.05
C ASP A 372 21.37 -0.04 25.29
N THR A 373 20.21 -0.23 24.65
CA THR A 373 19.50 0.83 23.94
C THR A 373 18.28 1.30 24.72
N ALA A 374 17.75 2.45 24.38
CA ALA A 374 16.52 2.94 25.01
C ALA A 374 15.32 2.03 24.70
N GLY A 375 15.31 1.35 23.54
CA GLY A 375 14.29 0.35 23.19
C GLY A 375 14.34 -0.93 24.03
N ASP A 376 15.54 -1.34 24.46
CA ASP A 376 15.76 -2.50 25.33
C ASP A 376 15.21 -2.26 26.77
N GLN A 377 15.16 -1.00 27.18
CA GLN A 377 14.66 -0.59 28.51
C GLN A 377 13.13 -0.43 28.54
N THR A 378 12.49 -0.40 27.38
CA THR A 378 11.05 -0.23 27.26
C THR A 378 10.43 -1.60 26.98
N ASP A 379 9.75 -2.19 27.97
CA ASP A 379 9.11 -3.50 27.86
C ASP A 379 7.59 -3.37 27.93
N ILE A 380 6.90 -3.83 26.86
CA ILE A 380 5.45 -3.93 26.82
C ILE A 380 4.92 -5.38 26.90
N ASP A 381 5.79 -6.37 27.08
CA ASP A 381 5.39 -7.79 27.19
C ASP A 381 4.38 -8.02 28.32
N GLY A 382 4.37 -7.14 29.31
CA GLY A 382 3.37 -7.10 30.37
C GLY A 382 2.05 -6.44 29.99
N VAL A 383 1.90 -5.85 28.79
CA VAL A 383 0.71 -5.07 28.38
C VAL A 383 -0.06 -5.72 27.26
N VAL A 384 0.62 -6.18 26.22
CA VAL A 384 0.01 -6.77 25.01
C VAL A 384 0.64 -8.12 24.70
N ARG A 385 -0.18 -9.05 24.16
CA ARG A 385 0.27 -10.36 23.68
C ARG A 385 -0.31 -10.60 22.30
#